data_dd76969dd7054be8c1867db0c2425aee
#
_entry.id   dd76969dd7054be8c1867db0c2425aee
#
_cell.length_a   1.000
_cell.length_b   1.000
_cell.length_c   1.000
_cell.angle_alpha   90.00
_cell.angle_beta   90.00
_cell.angle_gamma   90.00
#
_symmetry.space_group_name_H-M   'P 1'
#
loop_
_entity.id
_entity.type
_entity.pdbx_description
1 polymer ?
#
loop_
_entity_poly.entity_id
_entity_poly.type
_entity_poly.pdbx_seq_one_letter_code
_entity_poly.pdbx_strand_id
1 'polypeptide(L)'
;QDVRAFLLAKKEEGLKATTLNLYNSAIRFFYRNVLHILWDDITVPRMILEHKLPTVLTASEIDRLLDAVDDIKYKAMFAVMYSSGMRVSEVIHLHYDDISRSNMQIHVRDTKNRMDRYTILSKRCLDILTQYWFEKGRPRGILFPNKFTGNYLTVSTLEQVMRRAVADAELPKTATPHCLRHSFATHLMEQGIERQNIQALLGHRDPKSTEVYLHVSNKSLIGIQ
;
A
#
# COMPACT_ATOMS: atom_id res chain seq x y z
N GLN A 1 17.10 25.16 -24.49
CA GLN A 1 16.26 26.29 -23.99
C GLN A 1 14.79 25.88 -23.91
N ASP A 2 14.26 25.20 -24.92
CA ASP A 2 12.83 24.87 -25.02
C ASP A 2 12.30 23.95 -23.91
N VAL A 3 13.10 22.98 -23.45
CA VAL A 3 12.67 22.06 -22.38
C VAL A 3 12.52 22.80 -21.05
N ARG A 4 13.43 23.69 -20.73
CA ARG A 4 13.34 24.51 -19.50
C ARG A 4 12.13 25.44 -19.56
N ALA A 5 11.89 26.08 -20.68
CA ALA A 5 10.74 26.95 -20.89
C ALA A 5 9.42 26.17 -20.76
N PHE A 6 9.36 24.98 -21.35
CA PHE A 6 8.21 24.08 -21.20
C PHE A 6 7.93 23.71 -19.73
N LEU A 7 8.96 23.30 -18.98
CA LEU A 7 8.79 22.91 -17.56
C LEU A 7 8.40 24.11 -16.69
N LEU A 8 8.92 25.32 -17.00
CA LEU A 8 8.53 26.55 -16.31
C LEU A 8 7.07 26.91 -16.59
N ALA A 9 6.63 26.86 -17.85
CA ALA A 9 5.23 27.08 -18.20
C ALA A 9 4.30 26.12 -17.47
N LYS A 10 4.67 24.82 -17.42
CA LYS A 10 3.90 23.81 -16.66
C LYS A 10 3.89 24.06 -15.13
N LYS A 11 4.94 24.67 -14.60
CA LYS A 11 4.96 25.11 -13.19
C LYS A 11 4.01 26.28 -12.96
N GLU A 12 3.97 27.25 -13.87
CA GLU A 12 3.05 28.40 -13.84
C GLU A 12 1.59 27.97 -13.97
N GLU A 13 1.31 26.88 -14.72
CA GLU A 13 -0.01 26.22 -14.76
C GLU A 13 -0.39 25.54 -13.43
N GLY A 14 0.48 25.53 -12.41
CA GLY A 14 0.22 24.98 -11.09
C GLY A 14 0.53 23.48 -10.93
N LEU A 15 1.29 22.86 -11.84
CA LEU A 15 1.69 21.47 -11.70
C LEU A 15 2.64 21.27 -10.50
N LYS A 16 2.40 20.17 -9.76
CA LYS A 16 3.23 19.83 -8.60
C LYS A 16 4.66 19.48 -9.02
N ALA A 17 5.63 19.78 -8.17
CA ALA A 17 7.04 19.48 -8.38
C ALA A 17 7.32 17.99 -8.71
N THR A 18 6.55 17.05 -8.13
CA THR A 18 6.62 15.62 -8.45
C THR A 18 6.27 15.34 -9.91
N THR A 19 5.23 15.97 -10.45
CA THR A 19 4.81 15.81 -11.85
C THR A 19 5.82 16.47 -12.80
N LEU A 20 6.35 17.63 -12.43
CA LEU A 20 7.40 18.30 -13.21
C LEU A 20 8.68 17.46 -13.28
N ASN A 21 9.07 16.82 -12.17
CA ASN A 21 10.21 15.91 -12.14
C ASN A 21 9.97 14.64 -12.98
N LEU A 22 8.72 14.17 -13.08
CA LEU A 22 8.37 13.06 -13.97
C LEU A 22 8.53 13.47 -15.43
N TYR A 23 8.04 14.65 -15.83
CA TYR A 23 8.25 15.20 -17.18
C TYR A 23 9.74 15.38 -17.49
N ASN A 24 10.51 15.97 -16.57
CA ASN A 24 11.96 16.11 -16.72
C ASN A 24 12.62 14.73 -16.96
N SER A 25 12.25 13.72 -16.18
CA SER A 25 12.80 12.36 -16.32
C SER A 25 12.45 11.72 -17.65
N ALA A 26 11.20 11.87 -18.12
CA ALA A 26 10.75 11.35 -19.41
C ALA A 26 11.47 12.01 -20.59
N ILE A 27 11.57 13.35 -20.56
CA ILE A 27 12.26 14.13 -21.59
C ILE A 27 13.76 13.79 -21.60
N ARG A 28 14.39 13.72 -20.42
CA ARG A 28 15.79 13.29 -20.28
C ARG A 28 16.03 11.89 -20.85
N PHE A 29 15.13 10.94 -20.56
CA PHE A 29 15.22 9.60 -21.13
C PHE A 29 15.18 9.65 -22.66
N PHE A 30 14.24 10.39 -23.24
CA PHE A 30 14.10 10.55 -24.69
C PHE A 30 15.37 11.16 -25.32
N TYR A 31 15.86 12.28 -24.77
CA TYR A 31 17.05 12.93 -25.29
C TYR A 31 18.28 11.99 -25.26
N ARG A 32 18.48 11.28 -24.15
CA ARG A 32 19.66 10.41 -24.00
C ARG A 32 19.58 9.12 -24.81
N ASN A 33 18.41 8.47 -24.87
CA ASN A 33 18.29 7.12 -25.41
C ASN A 33 17.72 7.06 -26.83
N VAL A 34 17.02 8.12 -27.27
CA VAL A 34 16.46 8.18 -28.63
C VAL A 34 17.21 9.15 -29.51
N LEU A 35 17.48 10.37 -29.02
CA LEU A 35 18.19 11.38 -29.80
C LEU A 35 19.71 11.31 -29.64
N HIS A 36 20.22 10.56 -28.66
CA HIS A 36 21.65 10.45 -28.31
C HIS A 36 22.30 11.80 -28.00
N ILE A 37 21.52 12.76 -27.49
CA ILE A 37 21.99 14.10 -27.10
C ILE A 37 22.34 14.07 -25.61
N LEU A 38 23.48 14.67 -25.25
CA LEU A 38 23.88 14.83 -23.85
C LEU A 38 22.88 15.73 -23.11
N TRP A 39 22.46 15.25 -21.95
CA TRP A 39 21.58 15.99 -21.05
C TRP A 39 22.41 16.81 -20.06
N ASP A 40 22.08 18.08 -19.95
CA ASP A 40 22.71 18.96 -18.98
C ASP A 40 21.77 19.20 -17.78
N ASP A 41 22.14 18.61 -16.64
CA ASP A 41 21.40 18.74 -15.38
C ASP A 41 21.53 20.16 -14.77
N ILE A 42 22.48 20.97 -15.20
CA ILE A 42 22.66 22.37 -14.75
C ILE A 42 21.63 23.26 -15.44
N THR A 43 21.46 23.06 -16.74
CA THR A 43 20.49 23.86 -17.53
C THR A 43 19.05 23.49 -17.23
N VAL A 44 18.76 22.22 -16.94
CA VAL A 44 17.41 21.71 -16.62
C VAL A 44 17.44 20.95 -15.29
N PRO A 45 17.54 21.66 -14.15
CA PRO A 45 17.60 21.03 -12.84
C PRO A 45 16.27 20.41 -12.46
N ARG A 46 16.31 19.42 -11.55
CA ARG A 46 15.11 18.89 -10.93
C ARG A 46 14.53 19.89 -9.94
N MET A 47 13.20 19.87 -9.82
CA MET A 47 12.51 20.62 -8.78
C MET A 47 12.79 20.01 -7.41
N ILE A 48 13.07 20.85 -6.42
CA ILE A 48 13.20 20.45 -5.03
C ILE A 48 11.85 19.92 -4.55
N LEU A 49 11.84 18.73 -3.97
CA LEU A 49 10.64 18.14 -3.40
C LEU A 49 10.58 18.44 -1.90
N GLU A 50 9.45 18.94 -1.46
CA GLU A 50 9.17 18.99 -0.02
C GLU A 50 8.96 17.54 0.48
N HIS A 51 9.81 17.09 1.39
CA HIS A 51 9.64 15.81 2.07
C HIS A 51 8.65 15.98 3.23
N LYS A 52 7.38 15.70 2.96
CA LYS A 52 6.38 15.57 4.04
C LYS A 52 6.55 14.21 4.69
N LEU A 53 6.60 14.19 6.02
CA LEU A 53 6.59 12.94 6.76
C LEU A 53 5.30 12.16 6.44
N PRO A 54 5.38 10.84 6.24
CA PRO A 54 4.20 10.03 6.02
C PRO A 54 3.31 10.07 7.26
N THR A 55 2.00 10.14 7.06
CA THR A 55 1.03 10.01 8.14
C THR A 55 1.07 8.58 8.67
N VAL A 56 1.31 8.44 9.96
CA VAL A 56 1.23 7.17 10.71
C VAL A 56 0.03 7.28 11.65
N LEU A 57 -0.88 6.33 11.59
CA LEU A 57 -2.02 6.23 12.49
C LEU A 57 -1.64 5.36 13.69
N THR A 58 -2.02 5.76 14.88
CA THR A 58 -1.89 4.94 16.10
C THR A 58 -2.83 3.73 16.05
N ALA A 59 -2.62 2.73 16.91
CA ALA A 59 -3.50 1.57 16.99
C ALA A 59 -4.96 1.95 17.27
N SER A 60 -5.19 2.90 18.18
CA SER A 60 -6.54 3.41 18.50
C SER A 60 -7.19 4.16 17.34
N GLU A 61 -6.43 4.88 16.53
CA GLU A 61 -6.92 5.54 15.32
C GLU A 61 -7.29 4.54 14.23
N ILE A 62 -6.51 3.45 14.11
CA ILE A 62 -6.84 2.34 13.21
C ILE A 62 -8.12 1.64 13.64
N ASP A 63 -8.33 1.44 14.93
CA ASP A 63 -9.57 0.86 15.45
C ASP A 63 -10.77 1.75 15.11
N ARG A 64 -10.69 3.06 15.38
CA ARG A 64 -11.73 4.02 15.00
C ARG A 64 -11.99 4.03 13.49
N LEU A 65 -10.94 3.96 12.70
CA LEU A 65 -11.07 3.87 11.23
C LEU A 65 -11.83 2.63 10.81
N LEU A 66 -11.47 1.46 11.34
CA LEU A 66 -12.13 0.20 11.01
C LEU A 66 -13.58 0.19 11.47
N ASP A 67 -13.88 0.80 12.61
CA ASP A 67 -15.24 0.87 13.15
C ASP A 67 -16.13 1.86 12.38
N ALA A 68 -15.56 2.89 11.78
CA ALA A 68 -16.27 3.82 10.89
C ALA A 68 -16.58 3.25 9.50
N VAL A 69 -16.14 2.02 9.18
CA VAL A 69 -16.44 1.37 7.89
C VAL A 69 -17.64 0.45 8.02
N ASP A 70 -18.79 0.86 7.46
CA ASP A 70 -20.06 0.10 7.55
C ASP A 70 -20.02 -1.22 6.79
N ASP A 71 -19.50 -1.25 5.56
CA ASP A 71 -19.46 -2.49 4.77
C ASP A 71 -18.27 -3.35 5.19
N ILE A 72 -18.59 -4.51 5.79
CA ILE A 72 -17.62 -5.51 6.25
C ILE A 72 -16.58 -5.90 5.19
N LYS A 73 -16.90 -5.82 3.90
CA LYS A 73 -15.94 -6.07 2.83
C LYS A 73 -14.78 -5.08 2.85
N TYR A 74 -15.10 -3.78 2.92
CA TYR A 74 -14.07 -2.75 2.95
C TYR A 74 -13.35 -2.72 4.29
N LYS A 75 -14.06 -2.97 5.40
CA LYS A 75 -13.45 -3.18 6.72
C LYS A 75 -12.40 -4.30 6.67
N ALA A 76 -12.73 -5.45 6.07
CA ALA A 76 -11.81 -6.56 5.90
C ALA A 76 -10.61 -6.19 5.00
N MET A 77 -10.82 -5.45 3.91
CA MET A 77 -9.73 -4.98 3.06
C MET A 77 -8.75 -4.06 3.81
N PHE A 78 -9.24 -3.11 4.59
CA PHE A 78 -8.39 -2.23 5.39
C PHE A 78 -7.69 -2.98 6.53
N ALA A 79 -8.37 -3.94 7.17
CA ALA A 79 -7.75 -4.82 8.16
C ALA A 79 -6.60 -5.63 7.56
N VAL A 80 -6.75 -6.18 6.35
CA VAL A 80 -5.68 -6.85 5.61
C VAL A 80 -4.53 -5.89 5.33
N MET A 81 -4.80 -4.68 4.82
CA MET A 81 -3.75 -3.70 4.52
C MET A 81 -2.92 -3.34 5.75
N TYR A 82 -3.57 -3.15 6.89
CA TYR A 82 -2.87 -2.83 8.14
C TYR A 82 -2.12 -4.03 8.71
N SER A 83 -2.77 -5.20 8.81
CA SER A 83 -2.17 -6.36 9.49
C SER A 83 -1.05 -7.03 8.70
N SER A 84 -0.98 -6.81 7.39
CA SER A 84 -0.03 -7.48 6.50
C SER A 84 0.89 -6.53 5.72
N GLY A 85 0.64 -5.23 5.83
CA GLY A 85 1.39 -4.22 5.10
C GLY A 85 1.23 -4.28 3.57
N MET A 86 0.19 -4.90 3.06
CA MET A 86 -0.07 -5.02 1.63
C MET A 86 -0.40 -3.67 0.98
N ARG A 87 -0.06 -3.54 -0.31
CA ARG A 87 -0.49 -2.39 -1.13
C ARG A 87 -1.97 -2.52 -1.50
N VAL A 88 -2.63 -1.40 -1.77
CA VAL A 88 -4.04 -1.38 -2.24
C VAL A 88 -4.24 -2.32 -3.43
N SER A 89 -3.36 -2.24 -4.43
CA SER A 89 -3.46 -3.10 -5.62
C SER A 89 -3.31 -4.59 -5.30
N GLU A 90 -2.46 -4.94 -4.34
CA GLU A 90 -2.26 -6.34 -3.92
C GLU A 90 -3.52 -6.87 -3.22
N VAL A 91 -4.13 -6.09 -2.33
CA VAL A 91 -5.37 -6.48 -1.63
C VAL A 91 -6.55 -6.64 -2.60
N ILE A 92 -6.67 -5.75 -3.59
CA ILE A 92 -7.72 -5.85 -4.60
C ILE A 92 -7.63 -7.16 -5.39
N HIS A 93 -6.41 -7.65 -5.64
CA HIS A 93 -6.17 -8.86 -6.42
C HIS A 93 -6.04 -10.14 -5.58
N LEU A 94 -6.33 -10.08 -4.28
CA LEU A 94 -6.31 -11.28 -3.43
C LEU A 94 -7.36 -12.31 -3.87
N HIS A 95 -6.97 -13.57 -3.83
CA HIS A 95 -7.82 -14.72 -3.99
C HIS A 95 -8.06 -15.43 -2.66
N TYR A 96 -9.14 -16.20 -2.57
CA TYR A 96 -9.46 -17.00 -1.38
C TYR A 96 -8.30 -17.95 -1.01
N ASP A 97 -7.70 -18.58 -2.00
CA ASP A 97 -6.62 -19.57 -1.83
C ASP A 97 -5.28 -18.92 -1.39
N ASP A 98 -5.18 -17.59 -1.42
CA ASP A 98 -4.01 -16.88 -0.92
C ASP A 98 -3.98 -16.77 0.61
N ILE A 99 -5.10 -17.09 1.29
CA ILE A 99 -5.23 -16.99 2.74
C ILE A 99 -4.91 -18.35 3.39
N SER A 100 -3.73 -18.47 3.98
CA SER A 100 -3.33 -19.65 4.73
C SER A 100 -3.68 -19.49 6.22
N ARG A 101 -4.83 -20.07 6.62
CA ARG A 101 -5.31 -20.02 8.01
C ARG A 101 -4.41 -20.86 8.95
N SER A 102 -3.92 -22.00 8.47
CA SER A 102 -3.05 -22.88 9.26
C SER A 102 -1.70 -22.28 9.57
N ASN A 103 -1.15 -21.49 8.63
CA ASN A 103 0.15 -20.88 8.76
C ASN A 103 0.08 -19.42 9.23
N MET A 104 -1.13 -18.85 9.37
CA MET A 104 -1.35 -17.44 9.68
C MET A 104 -0.59 -16.51 8.72
N GLN A 105 -0.70 -16.78 7.42
CA GLN A 105 0.03 -16.09 6.36
C GLN A 105 -0.89 -15.76 5.18
N ILE A 106 -0.51 -14.73 4.44
CA ILE A 106 -1.13 -14.35 3.17
C ILE A 106 -0.08 -14.48 2.08
N HIS A 107 -0.39 -15.21 1.01
CA HIS A 107 0.41 -15.30 -0.20
C HIS A 107 0.14 -14.07 -1.08
N VAL A 108 1.14 -13.25 -1.31
CA VAL A 108 1.05 -12.06 -2.16
C VAL A 108 1.71 -12.34 -3.49
N ARG A 109 0.88 -12.50 -4.51
CA ARG A 109 1.35 -12.73 -5.89
C ARG A 109 1.83 -11.42 -6.51
N ASP A 110 3.09 -11.35 -6.91
CA ASP A 110 3.62 -10.18 -7.64
C ASP A 110 3.68 -10.47 -9.14
N THR A 111 2.65 -10.00 -9.84
CA THR A 111 2.57 -10.14 -11.31
C THR A 111 3.57 -9.25 -12.05
N LYS A 112 4.07 -8.18 -11.42
CA LYS A 112 4.93 -7.18 -12.07
C LYS A 112 6.41 -7.57 -12.05
N ASN A 113 6.90 -8.11 -10.92
CA ASN A 113 8.31 -8.46 -10.75
C ASN A 113 8.55 -9.99 -10.69
N ARG A 114 7.51 -10.80 -10.82
CA ARG A 114 7.54 -12.27 -10.72
C ARG A 114 8.18 -12.80 -9.43
N MET A 115 8.04 -12.07 -8.35
CA MET A 115 8.54 -12.45 -7.03
C MET A 115 7.38 -12.45 -6.04
N ASP A 116 6.81 -13.63 -5.87
CA ASP A 116 5.78 -13.86 -4.86
C ASP A 116 6.41 -13.77 -3.46
N ARG A 117 5.62 -13.33 -2.50
CA ARG A 117 6.03 -13.31 -1.10
C ARG A 117 4.90 -13.76 -0.20
N TYR A 118 5.25 -14.16 0.99
CA TYR A 118 4.31 -14.33 2.07
C TYR A 118 4.37 -13.14 3.02
N THR A 119 3.26 -12.81 3.66
CA THR A 119 3.18 -11.83 4.73
C THR A 119 2.32 -12.37 5.87
N ILE A 120 2.34 -11.69 7.02
CA ILE A 120 1.61 -12.13 8.21
C ILE A 120 0.12 -11.88 8.08
N LEU A 121 -0.66 -12.77 8.72
CA LEU A 121 -2.09 -12.65 8.93
C LEU A 121 -2.35 -12.64 10.44
N SER A 122 -2.75 -11.49 11.01
CA SER A 122 -3.09 -11.43 12.42
C SER A 122 -4.41 -12.15 12.71
N LYS A 123 -4.57 -12.61 13.97
CA LYS A 123 -5.81 -13.29 14.40
C LYS A 123 -7.03 -12.38 14.20
N ARG A 124 -6.94 -11.12 14.63
CA ARG A 124 -8.02 -10.13 14.45
C ARG A 124 -8.39 -9.95 12.98
N CYS A 125 -7.40 -9.87 12.08
CA CYS A 125 -7.66 -9.78 10.65
C CYS A 125 -8.36 -11.03 10.12
N LEU A 126 -7.93 -12.22 10.56
CA LEU A 126 -8.57 -13.48 10.19
C LEU A 126 -10.02 -13.55 10.68
N ASP A 127 -10.33 -13.03 11.86
CA ASP A 127 -11.68 -12.98 12.40
C ASP A 127 -12.58 -12.08 11.56
N ILE A 128 -12.13 -10.87 11.21
CA ILE A 128 -12.84 -9.94 10.32
C ILE A 128 -13.02 -10.54 8.92
N LEU A 129 -11.98 -11.17 8.35
CA LEU A 129 -12.07 -11.87 7.07
C LEU A 129 -13.06 -13.03 7.11
N THR A 130 -13.12 -13.75 8.23
CA THR A 130 -14.05 -14.86 8.42
C THR A 130 -15.49 -14.36 8.48
N GLN A 131 -15.75 -13.30 9.24
CA GLN A 131 -17.06 -12.63 9.28
C GLN A 131 -17.48 -12.17 7.88
N TYR A 132 -16.60 -11.44 7.18
CA TYR A 132 -16.82 -11.00 5.80
C TYR A 132 -17.19 -12.19 4.89
N TRP A 133 -16.42 -13.27 4.95
CA TRP A 133 -16.60 -14.44 4.09
C TRP A 133 -17.96 -15.08 4.30
N PHE A 134 -18.43 -15.21 5.57
CA PHE A 134 -19.75 -15.74 5.87
C PHE A 134 -20.88 -14.80 5.43
N GLU A 135 -20.77 -13.49 5.70
CA GLU A 135 -21.82 -12.51 5.38
C GLU A 135 -21.99 -12.28 3.88
N LYS A 136 -20.91 -12.38 3.10
CA LYS A 136 -20.94 -12.09 1.65
C LYS A 136 -21.05 -13.36 0.79
N GLY A 137 -21.57 -14.46 1.32
CA GLY A 137 -21.92 -15.64 0.57
C GLY A 137 -20.73 -16.53 0.20
N ARG A 138 -19.67 -16.50 1.00
CA ARG A 138 -18.50 -17.39 0.91
C ARG A 138 -17.82 -17.34 -0.46
N PRO A 139 -17.33 -16.19 -0.90
CA PRO A 139 -16.68 -16.03 -2.19
C PRO A 139 -15.50 -17.00 -2.34
N ARG A 140 -15.40 -17.64 -3.52
CA ARG A 140 -14.27 -18.45 -3.93
C ARG A 140 -13.66 -17.81 -5.18
N GLY A 141 -12.38 -17.95 -5.40
CA GLY A 141 -11.66 -17.20 -6.43
C GLY A 141 -11.28 -15.82 -5.93
N ILE A 142 -11.76 -14.73 -6.58
CA ILE A 142 -11.50 -13.36 -6.13
C ILE A 142 -12.05 -13.15 -4.73
N LEU A 143 -11.18 -12.78 -3.77
CA LEU A 143 -11.58 -12.63 -2.38
C LEU A 143 -12.55 -11.46 -2.17
N PHE A 144 -12.32 -10.32 -2.85
CA PHE A 144 -13.11 -9.10 -2.73
C PHE A 144 -13.75 -8.69 -4.07
N PRO A 145 -14.71 -9.45 -4.60
CA PRO A 145 -15.29 -9.15 -5.90
C PRO A 145 -16.13 -7.87 -5.88
N ASN A 146 -16.18 -7.20 -7.02
CA ASN A 146 -17.14 -6.13 -7.26
C ASN A 146 -18.56 -6.73 -7.29
N LYS A 147 -19.48 -6.16 -6.50
CA LYS A 147 -20.86 -6.66 -6.35
C LYS A 147 -21.62 -6.73 -7.67
N PHE A 148 -21.34 -5.82 -8.61
CA PHE A 148 -22.10 -5.69 -9.85
C PHE A 148 -21.48 -6.47 -11.01
N THR A 149 -20.14 -6.52 -11.07
CA THR A 149 -19.44 -7.11 -12.23
C THR A 149 -18.82 -8.47 -11.93
N GLY A 150 -18.69 -8.84 -10.65
CA GLY A 150 -17.95 -10.03 -10.21
C GLY A 150 -16.42 -9.92 -10.37
N ASN A 151 -15.91 -8.85 -11.00
CA ASN A 151 -14.49 -8.62 -11.24
C ASN A 151 -13.79 -7.91 -10.07
N TYR A 152 -12.53 -7.55 -10.25
CA TYR A 152 -11.77 -6.79 -9.27
C TYR A 152 -12.35 -5.39 -9.03
N LEU A 153 -12.19 -4.89 -7.82
CA LEU A 153 -12.47 -3.49 -7.48
C LEU A 153 -11.40 -2.57 -8.10
N THR A 154 -11.69 -1.28 -8.15
CA THR A 154 -10.69 -0.28 -8.55
C THR A 154 -10.02 0.34 -7.31
N VAL A 155 -8.79 0.81 -7.47
CA VAL A 155 -8.07 1.57 -6.41
C VAL A 155 -8.89 2.78 -5.97
N SER A 156 -9.49 3.49 -6.93
CA SER A 156 -10.33 4.66 -6.67
C SER A 156 -11.52 4.36 -5.77
N THR A 157 -12.11 3.16 -5.87
CA THR A 157 -13.20 2.72 -4.97
C THR A 157 -12.72 2.68 -3.53
N LEU A 158 -11.56 2.05 -3.26
CA LEU A 158 -11.02 1.96 -1.91
C LEU A 158 -10.61 3.33 -1.36
N GLU A 159 -10.02 4.19 -2.20
CA GLU A 159 -9.68 5.56 -1.80
C GLU A 159 -10.91 6.39 -1.45
N GLN A 160 -12.02 6.18 -2.15
CA GLN A 160 -13.27 6.87 -1.86
C GLN A 160 -13.89 6.40 -0.53
N VAL A 161 -13.89 5.08 -0.27
CA VAL A 161 -14.36 4.52 1.00
C VAL A 161 -13.47 5.00 2.15
N MET A 162 -12.14 4.96 1.96
CA MET A 162 -11.19 5.44 2.97
C MET A 162 -11.43 6.91 3.32
N ARG A 163 -11.66 7.78 2.33
CA ARG A 163 -11.94 9.21 2.60
C ARG A 163 -13.19 9.42 3.45
N ARG A 164 -14.24 8.62 3.25
CA ARG A 164 -15.44 8.65 4.09
C ARG A 164 -15.13 8.19 5.49
N ALA A 165 -14.54 7.00 5.64
CA ALA A 165 -14.20 6.45 6.95
C ALA A 165 -13.26 7.37 7.75
N VAL A 166 -12.29 8.03 7.09
CA VAL A 166 -11.41 9.03 7.73
C VAL A 166 -12.19 10.23 8.25
N ALA A 167 -13.19 10.71 7.50
CA ALA A 167 -14.05 11.82 7.94
C ALA A 167 -14.95 11.39 9.11
N ASP A 168 -15.59 10.22 9.02
CA ASP A 168 -16.49 9.69 10.04
C ASP A 168 -15.76 9.33 11.34
N ALA A 169 -14.50 8.88 11.24
CA ALA A 169 -13.63 8.60 12.39
C ALA A 169 -12.91 9.84 12.94
N GLU A 170 -13.14 11.04 12.38
CA GLU A 170 -12.46 12.29 12.76
C GLU A 170 -10.92 12.17 12.73
N LEU A 171 -10.38 11.51 11.70
CA LEU A 171 -8.95 11.31 11.51
C LEU A 171 -8.35 12.41 10.60
N PRO A 172 -7.01 12.57 10.61
CA PRO A 172 -6.35 13.52 9.72
C PRO A 172 -6.69 13.28 8.24
N LYS A 173 -7.08 14.31 7.50
CA LYS A 173 -7.42 14.24 6.07
C LYS A 173 -6.29 13.72 5.17
N THR A 174 -5.06 13.70 5.69
CA THR A 174 -3.88 13.12 5.03
C THR A 174 -3.85 11.60 5.10
N ALA A 175 -4.72 10.97 5.91
CA ALA A 175 -4.81 9.52 6.01
C ALA A 175 -5.37 8.94 4.71
N THR A 176 -4.60 8.06 4.10
CA THR A 176 -4.90 7.35 2.85
C THR A 176 -4.72 5.85 3.05
N PRO A 177 -5.17 4.98 2.14
CA PRO A 177 -4.89 3.56 2.26
C PRO A 177 -3.41 3.21 2.44
N HIS A 178 -2.50 4.00 1.86
CA HIS A 178 -1.05 3.82 2.06
C HIS A 178 -0.59 4.06 3.51
N CYS A 179 -1.31 4.90 4.28
CA CYS A 179 -0.99 5.12 5.68
C CYS A 179 -1.11 3.84 6.52
N LEU A 180 -2.04 2.93 6.18
CA LEU A 180 -2.18 1.64 6.87
C LEU A 180 -0.91 0.80 6.76
N ARG A 181 -0.32 0.76 5.57
CA ARG A 181 0.96 0.07 5.35
C ARG A 181 2.12 0.78 6.05
N HIS A 182 2.13 2.11 6.09
CA HIS A 182 3.15 2.87 6.84
C HIS A 182 3.02 2.62 8.34
N SER A 183 1.80 2.64 8.87
CA SER A 183 1.51 2.34 10.28
C SER A 183 1.92 0.92 10.65
N PHE A 184 1.63 -0.09 9.81
CA PHE A 184 2.13 -1.44 9.97
C PHE A 184 3.65 -1.48 10.11
N ALA A 185 4.39 -0.86 9.19
CA ALA A 185 5.85 -0.85 9.23
C ALA A 185 6.39 -0.15 10.48
N THR A 186 5.80 0.99 10.86
CA THR A 186 6.22 1.76 12.04
C THR A 186 5.95 0.99 13.32
N HIS A 187 4.75 0.41 13.48
CA HIS A 187 4.42 -0.36 14.67
C HIS A 187 5.28 -1.61 14.83
N LEU A 188 5.65 -2.28 13.75
CA LEU A 188 6.62 -3.39 13.83
C LEU A 188 8.01 -2.90 14.25
N MET A 189 8.46 -1.73 13.78
CA MET A 189 9.73 -1.14 14.22
C MET A 189 9.70 -0.78 15.70
N GLU A 190 8.59 -0.20 16.18
CA GLU A 190 8.39 0.13 17.61
C GLU A 190 8.37 -1.13 18.49
N GLN A 191 7.94 -2.27 17.97
CA GLN A 191 8.00 -3.57 18.63
C GLN A 191 9.40 -4.21 18.57
N GLY A 192 10.39 -3.53 18.01
CA GLY A 192 11.77 -4.01 17.94
C GLY A 192 12.04 -5.00 16.79
N ILE A 193 11.16 -5.09 15.81
CA ILE A 193 11.41 -5.90 14.62
C ILE A 193 12.46 -5.21 13.74
N GLU A 194 13.47 -5.95 13.36
CA GLU A 194 14.55 -5.43 12.52
C GLU A 194 14.04 -4.94 11.16
N ARG A 195 14.60 -3.82 10.71
CA ARG A 195 14.22 -3.17 9.45
C ARG A 195 14.28 -4.12 8.24
N GLN A 196 15.27 -5.01 8.20
CA GLN A 196 15.43 -5.97 7.10
C GLN A 196 14.23 -6.92 7.02
N ASN A 197 13.75 -7.39 8.17
CA ASN A 197 12.59 -8.26 8.29
C ASN A 197 11.31 -7.56 7.82
N ILE A 198 11.13 -6.29 8.22
CA ILE A 198 9.99 -5.48 7.77
C ILE A 198 10.06 -5.25 6.26
N GLN A 199 11.25 -4.97 5.71
CA GLN A 199 11.43 -4.79 4.27
C GLN A 199 11.07 -6.07 3.47
N ALA A 200 11.42 -7.24 3.99
CA ALA A 200 11.06 -8.52 3.41
C ALA A 200 9.53 -8.73 3.38
N LEU A 201 8.84 -8.48 4.52
CA LEU A 201 7.37 -8.55 4.60
C LEU A 201 6.70 -7.60 3.60
N LEU A 202 7.27 -6.41 3.43
CA LEU A 202 6.77 -5.41 2.51
C LEU A 202 7.10 -5.68 1.04
N GLY A 203 7.94 -6.67 0.73
CA GLY A 203 8.35 -7.01 -0.64
C GLY A 203 9.36 -6.02 -1.23
N HIS A 204 10.30 -5.52 -0.43
CA HIS A 204 11.50 -4.87 -0.91
C HIS A 204 12.51 -5.94 -1.33
N ARG A 205 13.21 -5.74 -2.44
CA ARG A 205 14.09 -6.71 -3.13
C ARG A 205 15.19 -7.29 -2.23
N ASP A 206 14.88 -8.32 -1.43
CA ASP A 206 15.88 -9.17 -0.81
C ASP A 206 15.38 -10.63 -0.74
N PRO A 207 16.13 -11.61 -1.30
CA PRO A 207 15.68 -13.01 -1.41
C PRO A 207 15.75 -13.82 -0.10
N LYS A 208 16.23 -13.27 1.01
CA LYS A 208 16.36 -13.98 2.30
C LYS A 208 15.09 -14.00 3.17
N SER A 209 13.91 -13.76 2.58
CA SER A 209 12.68 -13.48 3.31
C SER A 209 12.02 -14.67 4.01
N THR A 210 12.40 -15.91 3.73
CA THR A 210 11.68 -17.09 4.24
C THR A 210 11.89 -17.35 5.74
N GLU A 211 13.06 -17.02 6.28
CA GLU A 211 13.38 -17.20 7.72
C GLU A 211 12.73 -16.13 8.63
N VAL A 212 12.40 -14.98 8.05
CA VAL A 212 11.81 -13.83 8.73
C VAL A 212 10.45 -14.16 9.36
N TYR A 213 9.67 -15.02 8.69
CA TYR A 213 8.30 -15.33 9.13
C TYR A 213 8.25 -16.08 10.47
N LEU A 214 9.25 -16.90 10.77
CA LEU A 214 9.34 -17.64 12.02
C LEU A 214 9.64 -16.73 13.22
N HIS A 215 10.43 -15.68 13.02
CA HIS A 215 10.78 -14.75 14.11
C HIS A 215 9.68 -13.72 14.40
N VAL A 216 8.99 -13.24 13.37
CA VAL A 216 7.91 -12.25 13.50
C VAL A 216 6.64 -12.91 14.06
N SER A 217 6.31 -14.15 13.63
CA SER A 217 5.13 -14.85 14.13
C SER A 217 5.17 -15.18 15.62
N ASN A 218 6.36 -15.41 16.18
CA ASN A 218 6.51 -15.80 17.59
C ASN A 218 6.64 -14.63 18.58
N LYS A 219 7.07 -13.44 18.14
CA LYS A 219 7.28 -12.28 19.03
C LYS A 219 6.23 -11.17 18.91
N SER A 220 5.63 -10.99 17.73
CA SER A 220 4.88 -9.76 17.42
C SER A 220 3.37 -9.92 17.35
N LEU A 221 2.84 -11.16 17.39
CA LEU A 221 1.40 -11.40 17.35
C LEU A 221 0.71 -11.12 18.69
N ILE A 222 1.46 -10.94 19.77
CA ILE A 222 0.92 -10.67 21.12
C ILE A 222 0.50 -9.20 21.29
N GLY A 223 1.01 -8.27 20.47
CA GLY A 223 0.75 -6.84 20.57
C GLY A 223 -0.24 -6.25 19.56
N ILE A 224 -0.74 -7.05 18.60
CA ILE A 224 -1.81 -6.68 17.64
C ILE A 224 -3.08 -7.48 17.98
N GLN A 225 -3.33 -7.63 19.27
CA GLN A 225 -4.58 -8.21 19.79
C GLN A 225 -5.70 -7.19 19.73
#